data_a4238c8afba06a28cd1986e1e6103c7d
#
_entry.id   a4238c8afba06a28cd1986e1e6103c7d
#
_cell.length_a   1.000
_cell.length_b   1.000
_cell.length_c   1.000
_cell.angle_alpha   90.00
_cell.angle_beta   90.00
_cell.angle_gamma   90.00
#
_symmetry.space_group_name_H-M   'P 1'
#
loop_
_entity.id
_entity.type
_entity.pdbx_description
1 polymer ?
#
loop_
_entity_poly.entity_id
_entity_poly.type
_entity_poly.pdbx_seq_one_letter_code
_entity_poly.pdbx_strand_id
1 'polypeptide(L)'
;MEGLLDDLGNFIEQMEAVDSYINSIDEIMGSTFQLKVILNEEEQSILDSFNLLNLMYIEMKENEARFIDNLKNINEKSNGRLFNELGKPEEGAPDELLKKLLKMISSEERGVLFELSEDDSISLSLKDSKMRSKIEIYLEESRKRTRQRHLLFETSLITISNAFESLHSKLISFIIVNSSSSKINDKQLSFEQIIELSSLEEAKEYLIEKSVEDVMRGSQITWLKYIGKNTFKEFFKELVDEDEEKFKEFFLRR
;
A
#
# COMPACT_ATOMS: atom_id res chain seq x y z
N MET A 1 -5.04 -23.07 -28.95
CA MET A 1 -3.80 -23.19 -28.12
C MET A 1 -2.87 -22.00 -28.34
N GLU A 2 -2.61 -21.62 -29.63
CA GLU A 2 -1.77 -20.44 -29.92
C GLU A 2 -2.27 -19.17 -29.22
N GLY A 3 -3.52 -18.79 -29.33
CA GLY A 3 -4.04 -17.58 -28.69
C GLY A 3 -3.90 -17.54 -27.15
N LEU A 4 -3.95 -18.70 -26.46
CA LEU A 4 -3.74 -18.75 -25.02
C LEU A 4 -2.26 -18.54 -24.65
N LEU A 5 -1.33 -19.04 -25.49
CA LEU A 5 0.11 -18.80 -25.28
C LEU A 5 0.45 -17.32 -25.49
N ASP A 6 -0.16 -16.69 -26.49
CA ASP A 6 -0.02 -15.25 -26.72
C ASP A 6 -0.58 -14.44 -25.53
N ASP A 7 -1.74 -14.82 -24.99
CA ASP A 7 -2.33 -14.18 -23.80
C ASP A 7 -1.45 -14.34 -22.55
N LEU A 8 -0.84 -15.50 -22.38
CA LEU A 8 0.11 -15.74 -21.29
C LEU A 8 1.39 -14.92 -21.49
N GLY A 9 1.91 -14.84 -22.71
CA GLY A 9 3.04 -13.98 -23.08
C GLY A 9 2.76 -12.52 -22.75
N ASN A 10 1.64 -12.00 -23.19
CA ASN A 10 1.20 -10.62 -22.89
C ASN A 10 1.06 -10.35 -21.39
N PHE A 11 0.57 -11.33 -20.61
CA PHE A 11 0.49 -11.20 -19.17
C PHE A 11 1.88 -11.11 -18.53
N ILE A 12 2.81 -11.96 -18.93
CA ILE A 12 4.19 -11.94 -18.42
C ILE A 12 4.84 -10.61 -18.74
N GLU A 13 4.75 -10.12 -19.98
CA GLU A 13 5.29 -8.82 -20.39
C GLU A 13 4.70 -7.66 -19.56
N GLN A 14 3.39 -7.70 -19.27
CA GLN A 14 2.75 -6.69 -18.40
C GLN A 14 3.29 -6.76 -16.98
N MET A 15 3.50 -7.95 -16.41
CA MET A 15 4.07 -8.10 -15.07
C MET A 15 5.51 -7.61 -15.00
N GLU A 16 6.34 -7.93 -16.00
CA GLU A 16 7.72 -7.43 -16.10
C GLU A 16 7.76 -5.90 -16.24
N ALA A 17 6.86 -5.31 -17.03
CA ALA A 17 6.76 -3.87 -17.16
C ALA A 17 6.34 -3.20 -15.84
N VAL A 18 5.38 -3.77 -15.10
CA VAL A 18 4.97 -3.25 -13.79
C VAL A 18 6.07 -3.40 -12.75
N ASP A 19 6.78 -4.53 -12.71
CA ASP A 19 7.91 -4.73 -11.82
C ASP A 19 9.02 -3.72 -12.09
N SER A 20 9.40 -3.54 -13.35
CA SER A 20 10.36 -2.51 -13.77
C SER A 20 9.91 -1.11 -13.37
N TYR A 21 8.63 -0.79 -13.54
CA TYR A 21 8.07 0.49 -13.14
C TYR A 21 8.12 0.70 -11.63
N ILE A 22 7.72 -0.31 -10.83
CA ILE A 22 7.78 -0.24 -9.36
C ILE A 22 9.22 -0.02 -8.89
N ASN A 23 10.17 -0.76 -9.44
CA ASN A 23 11.60 -0.63 -9.11
C ASN A 23 12.17 0.74 -9.50
N SER A 24 11.61 1.38 -10.51
CA SER A 24 12.01 2.71 -10.99
C SER A 24 11.28 3.87 -10.32
N ILE A 25 10.28 3.62 -9.47
CA ILE A 25 9.47 4.70 -8.87
C ILE A 25 10.35 5.71 -8.12
N ASP A 26 11.32 5.25 -7.35
CA ASP A 26 12.19 6.14 -6.57
C ASP A 26 13.10 6.98 -7.46
N GLU A 27 13.58 6.41 -8.57
CA GLU A 27 14.38 7.13 -9.57
C GLU A 27 13.52 8.15 -10.35
N ILE A 28 12.33 7.74 -10.80
CA ILE A 28 11.37 8.61 -11.47
C ILE A 28 10.99 9.78 -10.56
N MET A 29 10.68 9.49 -9.31
CA MET A 29 10.34 10.51 -8.32
C MET A 29 11.51 11.44 -8.02
N GLY A 30 12.75 10.88 -7.95
CA GLY A 30 13.96 11.66 -7.74
C GLY A 30 14.28 12.61 -8.90
N SER A 31 14.10 12.16 -10.14
CA SER A 31 14.41 12.94 -11.33
C SER A 31 13.31 13.96 -11.72
N THR A 32 12.04 13.54 -11.60
CA THR A 32 10.90 14.33 -12.09
C THR A 32 10.37 15.30 -11.03
N PHE A 33 10.46 14.93 -9.75
CA PHE A 33 9.91 15.70 -8.63
C PHE A 33 11.03 16.18 -7.70
N GLN A 34 12.00 16.91 -8.26
CA GLN A 34 13.00 17.58 -7.44
C GLN A 34 12.34 18.60 -6.52
N LEU A 35 12.73 18.59 -5.26
CA LEU A 35 12.29 19.60 -4.30
C LEU A 35 12.85 20.96 -4.75
N LYS A 36 11.99 21.97 -4.86
CA LYS A 36 12.37 23.35 -5.22
C LYS A 36 13.19 24.00 -4.13
N VAL A 37 13.04 23.52 -2.92
CA VAL A 37 13.68 24.06 -1.74
C VAL A 37 14.61 23.02 -1.13
N ILE A 38 15.88 23.36 -0.99
CA ILE A 38 16.87 22.58 -0.29
C ILE A 38 17.08 23.22 1.09
N LEU A 39 16.87 22.45 2.15
CA LEU A 39 17.15 22.89 3.50
C LEU A 39 18.65 22.84 3.79
N ASN A 40 19.15 23.83 4.54
CA ASN A 40 20.50 23.76 5.08
C ASN A 40 20.54 22.82 6.30
N GLU A 41 21.72 22.56 6.87
CA GLU A 41 21.90 21.62 7.99
C GLU A 41 21.09 22.04 9.23
N GLU A 42 21.01 23.34 9.51
CA GLU A 42 20.23 23.85 10.65
C GLU A 42 18.73 23.67 10.43
N GLU A 43 18.20 24.05 9.27
CA GLU A 43 16.82 23.89 8.88
C GLU A 43 16.41 22.41 8.88
N GLN A 44 17.28 21.53 8.38
CA GLN A 44 17.06 20.08 8.38
C GLN A 44 17.03 19.52 9.81
N SER A 45 17.96 19.95 10.67
CA SER A 45 18.00 19.53 12.07
C SER A 45 16.74 19.94 12.84
N ILE A 46 16.18 21.13 12.57
CA ILE A 46 14.92 21.57 13.16
C ILE A 46 13.76 20.68 12.69
N LEU A 47 13.71 20.38 11.40
CA LEU A 47 12.67 19.54 10.83
C LEU A 47 12.76 18.08 11.34
N ASP A 48 13.96 17.53 11.44
CA ASP A 48 14.19 16.20 11.98
C ASP A 48 13.76 16.12 13.46
N SER A 49 14.07 17.17 14.24
CA SER A 49 13.61 17.29 15.64
C SER A 49 12.08 17.33 15.71
N PHE A 50 11.45 18.11 14.84
CA PHE A 50 9.99 18.21 14.76
C PHE A 50 9.33 16.87 14.40
N ASN A 51 9.87 16.16 13.41
CA ASN A 51 9.37 14.85 13.01
C ASN A 51 9.55 13.82 14.14
N LEU A 52 10.72 13.81 14.79
CA LEU A 52 10.97 12.92 15.92
C LEU A 52 10.00 13.17 17.07
N LEU A 53 9.76 14.42 17.42
CA LEU A 53 8.82 14.79 18.48
C LEU A 53 7.39 14.35 18.15
N ASN A 54 6.95 14.53 16.90
CA ASN A 54 5.63 14.04 16.48
C ASN A 54 5.52 12.51 16.57
N LEU A 55 6.54 11.77 16.16
CA LEU A 55 6.57 10.32 16.31
C LEU A 55 6.51 9.90 17.78
N MET A 56 7.29 10.54 18.64
CA MET A 56 7.27 10.28 20.08
C MET A 56 5.92 10.61 20.70
N TYR A 57 5.26 11.67 20.24
CA TYR A 57 3.92 12.03 20.71
C TYR A 57 2.86 10.99 20.31
N ILE A 58 2.87 10.56 19.06
CA ILE A 58 1.97 9.49 18.57
C ILE A 58 2.20 8.21 19.39
N GLU A 59 3.45 7.84 19.58
CA GLU A 59 3.81 6.65 20.34
C GLU A 59 3.35 6.75 21.80
N MET A 60 3.48 7.92 22.44
CA MET A 60 2.97 8.17 23.79
C MET A 60 1.45 7.96 23.86
N LYS A 61 0.70 8.44 22.88
CA LYS A 61 -0.77 8.28 22.82
C LYS A 61 -1.21 6.84 22.55
N GLU A 62 -0.47 6.11 21.73
CA GLU A 62 -0.80 4.75 21.34
C GLU A 62 -0.28 3.70 22.35
N ASN A 63 0.90 3.91 22.90
CA ASN A 63 1.57 2.97 23.79
C ASN A 63 2.55 3.68 24.74
N GLU A 64 2.04 4.12 25.88
CA GLU A 64 2.81 4.83 26.91
C GLU A 64 4.07 4.05 27.37
N ALA A 65 3.97 2.75 27.53
CA ALA A 65 5.11 1.91 27.97
C ALA A 65 6.25 1.95 26.93
N ARG A 66 5.92 1.91 25.65
CA ARG A 66 6.91 1.98 24.58
C ARG A 66 7.55 3.36 24.47
N PHE A 67 6.76 4.41 24.67
CA PHE A 67 7.31 5.77 24.76
C PHE A 67 8.34 5.90 25.89
N ILE A 68 8.03 5.40 27.07
CA ILE A 68 8.95 5.40 28.23
C ILE A 68 10.21 4.58 27.94
N ASP A 69 10.09 3.41 27.31
CA ASP A 69 11.24 2.58 26.93
C ASP A 69 12.12 3.26 25.88
N ASN A 70 11.54 3.99 24.95
CA ASN A 70 12.30 4.78 23.97
C ASN A 70 13.05 5.94 24.65
N LEU A 71 12.43 6.63 25.61
CA LEU A 71 13.12 7.64 26.41
C LEU A 71 14.29 7.04 27.19
N LYS A 72 14.15 5.85 27.80
CA LYS A 72 15.24 5.15 28.49
C LYS A 72 16.40 4.84 27.52
N ASN A 73 16.10 4.32 26.33
CA ASN A 73 17.09 4.04 25.30
C ASN A 73 17.86 5.31 24.85
N ILE A 74 17.16 6.42 24.67
CA ILE A 74 17.79 7.72 24.34
C ILE A 74 18.67 8.18 25.50
N ASN A 75 18.21 8.04 26.74
CA ASN A 75 18.97 8.43 27.92
C ASN A 75 20.26 7.61 28.05
N GLU A 76 20.22 6.30 27.81
CA GLU A 76 21.42 5.44 27.80
C GLU A 76 22.42 5.90 26.75
N LYS A 77 21.96 6.18 25.52
CA LYS A 77 22.79 6.70 24.44
C LYS A 77 23.38 8.07 24.73
N SER A 78 22.71 8.87 25.54
CA SER A 78 23.17 10.21 25.99
C SER A 78 24.00 10.19 27.28
N ASN A 79 24.42 8.99 27.76
CA ASN A 79 25.12 8.80 29.02
C ASN A 79 24.37 9.40 30.24
N GLY A 80 23.05 9.24 30.27
CA GLY A 80 22.20 9.69 31.38
C GLY A 80 21.83 11.17 31.38
N ARG A 81 22.30 11.94 30.40
CA ARG A 81 22.05 13.42 30.36
C ARG A 81 20.57 13.77 30.25
N LEU A 82 19.82 12.97 29.48
CA LEU A 82 18.41 13.23 29.25
C LEU A 82 17.61 13.26 30.56
N PHE A 83 17.76 12.25 31.40
CA PHE A 83 17.02 12.18 32.68
C PHE A 83 17.55 13.08 33.77
N ASN A 84 18.79 13.57 33.66
CA ASN A 84 19.28 14.63 34.55
C ASN A 84 18.52 15.96 34.34
N GLU A 85 18.03 16.19 33.12
CA GLU A 85 17.30 17.44 32.78
C GLU A 85 15.78 17.24 32.84
N LEU A 86 15.26 16.10 32.37
CA LEU A 86 13.82 15.79 32.34
C LEU A 86 13.26 15.31 33.69
N GLY A 87 14.09 14.69 34.55
CA GLY A 87 13.66 13.84 35.65
C GLY A 87 13.41 12.40 35.21
N LYS A 88 13.31 11.48 36.17
CA LYS A 88 13.06 10.09 35.85
C LYS A 88 11.63 9.85 35.42
N PRO A 89 11.36 8.92 34.45
CA PRO A 89 10.01 8.60 33.97
C PRO A 89 9.05 8.13 35.07
N GLU A 90 9.58 7.55 36.13
CA GLU A 90 8.80 7.06 37.28
C GLU A 90 8.27 8.19 38.17
N GLU A 91 8.77 9.42 38.02
CA GLU A 91 8.46 10.58 38.83
C GLU A 91 7.42 11.52 38.19
N GLY A 92 7.00 11.25 36.93
CA GLY A 92 6.10 12.13 36.20
C GLY A 92 5.18 11.44 35.24
N ALA A 93 4.01 12.01 34.96
CA ALA A 93 3.14 11.58 33.90
C ALA A 93 3.83 11.78 32.52
N PRO A 94 3.58 10.91 31.52
CA PRO A 94 4.17 11.01 30.18
C PRO A 94 4.00 12.37 29.53
N ASP A 95 2.82 13.00 29.69
CA ASP A 95 2.55 14.35 29.18
C ASP A 95 3.49 15.43 29.79
N GLU A 96 3.84 15.30 31.08
CA GLU A 96 4.77 16.23 31.73
C GLU A 96 6.21 16.02 31.23
N LEU A 97 6.61 14.78 30.98
CA LEU A 97 7.90 14.45 30.39
C LEU A 97 8.01 15.01 28.98
N LEU A 98 6.96 14.85 28.18
CA LEU A 98 6.90 15.41 26.83
C LEU A 98 6.99 16.94 26.85
N LYS A 99 6.24 17.62 27.70
CA LYS A 99 6.31 19.10 27.85
C LYS A 99 7.70 19.58 28.22
N LYS A 100 8.39 18.89 29.13
CA LYS A 100 9.77 19.19 29.49
C LYS A 100 10.71 18.95 28.29
N LEU A 101 10.52 17.87 27.53
CA LEU A 101 11.30 17.58 26.36
C LEU A 101 11.12 18.65 25.26
N LEU A 102 9.89 19.05 24.99
CA LEU A 102 9.59 20.14 24.05
C LEU A 102 10.31 21.45 24.47
N LYS A 103 10.26 21.77 25.74
CA LYS A 103 10.95 22.96 26.28
C LYS A 103 12.48 22.87 26.19
N MET A 104 13.04 21.68 26.40
CA MET A 104 14.48 21.44 26.32
C MET A 104 15.02 21.60 24.91
N ILE A 105 14.26 21.09 23.91
CA ILE A 105 14.65 21.13 22.48
C ILE A 105 14.36 22.54 21.90
N SER A 106 13.42 23.28 22.45
CA SER A 106 13.13 24.67 22.06
C SER A 106 14.33 25.58 22.37
N SER A 107 14.61 26.50 21.47
CA SER A 107 15.67 27.49 21.61
C SER A 107 15.13 28.89 21.35
N GLU A 108 14.92 29.65 22.41
CA GLU A 108 14.46 31.03 22.31
C GLU A 108 15.48 31.92 21.58
N GLU A 109 16.77 31.65 21.76
CA GLU A 109 17.86 32.39 21.10
C GLU A 109 17.81 32.19 19.57
N ARG A 110 17.52 30.98 19.13
CA ARG A 110 17.36 30.65 17.70
C ARG A 110 15.95 30.95 17.17
N GLY A 111 15.03 31.33 18.10
CA GLY A 111 13.64 31.57 17.73
C GLY A 111 12.88 30.34 17.28
N VAL A 112 13.25 29.17 17.81
CA VAL A 112 12.61 27.87 17.50
C VAL A 112 11.86 27.41 18.75
N LEU A 113 10.54 27.26 18.64
CA LEU A 113 9.69 26.82 19.75
C LEU A 113 8.87 25.63 19.31
N PHE A 114 8.88 24.57 20.13
CA PHE A 114 8.01 23.40 20.00
C PHE A 114 6.98 23.43 21.13
N GLU A 115 5.72 23.34 20.76
CA GLU A 115 4.61 23.43 21.72
C GLU A 115 3.56 22.36 21.42
N LEU A 116 2.87 21.91 22.46
CA LEU A 116 1.69 21.07 22.30
C LEU A 116 0.49 21.97 22.00
N SER A 117 -0.14 21.77 20.86
CA SER A 117 -1.31 22.53 20.42
C SER A 117 -2.59 22.03 21.11
N GLU A 118 -3.64 22.86 21.10
CA GLU A 118 -4.95 22.51 21.66
C GLU A 118 -5.64 21.34 20.94
N ASP A 119 -5.27 21.09 19.68
CA ASP A 119 -5.76 19.99 18.84
C ASP A 119 -4.97 18.69 19.02
N ASP A 120 -4.25 18.55 20.13
CA ASP A 120 -3.47 17.35 20.44
C ASP A 120 -2.39 17.04 19.38
N SER A 121 -1.71 18.07 18.87
CA SER A 121 -0.57 17.93 17.95
C SER A 121 0.62 18.77 18.42
N ILE A 122 1.83 18.39 17.96
CA ILE A 122 3.01 19.23 18.21
C ILE A 122 3.09 20.30 17.13
N SER A 123 3.17 21.55 17.56
CA SER A 123 3.37 22.70 16.69
C SER A 123 4.82 23.17 16.72
N LEU A 124 5.30 23.66 15.58
CA LEU A 124 6.61 24.31 15.43
C LEU A 124 6.39 25.79 15.11
N SER A 125 6.86 26.66 16.02
CA SER A 125 6.87 28.10 15.83
C SER A 125 8.29 28.60 15.56
N LEU A 126 8.44 29.35 14.45
CA LEU A 126 9.71 29.91 14.02
C LEU A 126 9.61 31.46 14.00
N LYS A 127 10.53 32.17 14.69
CA LYS A 127 10.58 33.65 14.68
C LYS A 127 11.08 34.18 13.33
N ASP A 128 12.03 33.47 12.69
CA ASP A 128 12.52 33.84 11.35
C ASP A 128 11.48 33.51 10.29
N SER A 129 10.90 34.52 9.68
CA SER A 129 9.87 34.40 8.66
C SER A 129 10.38 33.73 7.37
N LYS A 130 11.66 33.91 7.02
CA LYS A 130 12.26 33.29 5.82
C LYS A 130 12.44 31.80 6.04
N MET A 131 12.97 31.41 7.19
CA MET A 131 13.12 30.01 7.59
C MET A 131 11.76 29.32 7.65
N ARG A 132 10.76 29.97 8.29
CA ARG A 132 9.39 29.46 8.34
C ARG A 132 8.83 29.17 6.95
N SER A 133 8.83 30.16 6.07
CA SER A 133 8.31 30.04 4.72
C SER A 133 9.03 28.93 3.94
N LYS A 134 10.33 28.79 4.12
CA LYS A 134 11.15 27.76 3.48
C LYS A 134 10.80 26.36 3.95
N ILE A 135 10.63 26.16 5.26
CA ILE A 135 10.22 24.89 5.85
C ILE A 135 8.79 24.54 5.46
N GLU A 136 7.87 25.50 5.46
CA GLU A 136 6.49 25.29 5.01
C GLU A 136 6.42 24.81 3.54
N ILE A 137 7.16 25.47 2.65
CA ILE A 137 7.24 25.06 1.24
C ILE A 137 7.82 23.65 1.11
N TYR A 138 8.91 23.36 1.83
CA TYR A 138 9.53 22.04 1.85
C TYR A 138 8.55 20.95 2.30
N LEU A 139 7.83 21.18 3.40
CA LEU A 139 6.84 20.25 3.93
C LEU A 139 5.68 20.02 2.94
N GLU A 140 5.19 21.09 2.32
CA GLU A 140 4.13 20.98 1.33
C GLU A 140 4.58 20.15 0.10
N GLU A 141 5.77 20.43 -0.42
CA GLU A 141 6.34 19.67 -1.53
C GLU A 141 6.63 18.21 -1.16
N SER A 142 7.14 17.96 0.04
CA SER A 142 7.38 16.62 0.56
C SER A 142 6.07 15.83 0.68
N ARG A 143 5.00 16.44 1.20
CA ARG A 143 3.67 15.81 1.27
C ARG A 143 3.11 15.50 -0.12
N LYS A 144 3.25 16.42 -1.08
CA LYS A 144 2.84 16.18 -2.48
C LYS A 144 3.59 14.99 -3.07
N ARG A 145 4.90 14.92 -2.86
CA ARG A 145 5.76 13.83 -3.33
C ARG A 145 5.34 12.48 -2.74
N THR A 146 5.12 12.42 -1.42
CA THR A 146 4.63 11.22 -0.74
C THR A 146 3.28 10.76 -1.30
N ARG A 147 2.34 11.68 -1.51
CA ARG A 147 1.04 11.37 -2.11
C ARG A 147 1.16 10.85 -3.54
N GLN A 148 2.01 11.45 -4.37
CA GLN A 148 2.26 11.01 -5.74
C GLN A 148 2.86 9.61 -5.76
N ARG A 149 3.85 9.33 -4.90
CA ARG A 149 4.43 8.00 -4.75
C ARG A 149 3.36 6.96 -4.39
N HIS A 150 2.48 7.29 -3.45
CA HIS A 150 1.37 6.42 -3.05
C HIS A 150 0.44 6.11 -4.22
N LEU A 151 0.04 7.14 -4.99
CA LEU A 151 -0.79 6.97 -6.18
C LEU A 151 -0.14 6.11 -7.25
N LEU A 152 1.19 6.21 -7.44
CA LEU A 152 1.92 5.36 -8.38
C LEU A 152 1.87 3.89 -7.96
N PHE A 153 2.08 3.58 -6.67
CA PHE A 153 1.96 2.23 -6.14
C PHE A 153 0.52 1.69 -6.25
N GLU A 154 -0.48 2.48 -5.89
CA GLU A 154 -1.89 2.11 -6.03
C GLU A 154 -2.25 1.78 -7.48
N THR A 155 -1.81 2.62 -8.42
CA THR A 155 -2.03 2.38 -9.86
C THR A 155 -1.37 1.08 -10.32
N SER A 156 -0.15 0.80 -9.85
CA SER A 156 0.55 -0.46 -10.15
C SER A 156 -0.23 -1.67 -9.64
N LEU A 157 -0.74 -1.62 -8.40
CA LEU A 157 -1.55 -2.70 -7.83
C LEU A 157 -2.85 -2.93 -8.61
N ILE A 158 -3.53 -1.85 -9.03
CA ILE A 158 -4.73 -1.95 -9.88
C ILE A 158 -4.39 -2.61 -11.22
N THR A 159 -3.28 -2.22 -11.84
CA THR A 159 -2.83 -2.77 -13.12
C THR A 159 -2.54 -4.28 -13.01
N ILE A 160 -1.84 -4.71 -11.94
CA ILE A 160 -1.57 -6.11 -11.64
C ILE A 160 -2.90 -6.88 -11.46
N SER A 161 -3.82 -6.34 -10.65
CA SER A 161 -5.10 -6.98 -10.40
C SER A 161 -5.91 -7.17 -11.69
N ASN A 162 -5.98 -6.14 -12.53
CA ASN A 162 -6.71 -6.21 -13.79
C ASN A 162 -6.07 -7.21 -14.77
N ALA A 163 -4.74 -7.24 -14.86
CA ALA A 163 -4.04 -8.20 -15.71
C ALA A 163 -4.27 -9.64 -15.22
N PHE A 164 -4.25 -9.86 -13.90
CA PHE A 164 -4.53 -11.15 -13.29
C PHE A 164 -5.97 -11.62 -13.55
N GLU A 165 -6.95 -10.75 -13.38
CA GLU A 165 -8.36 -11.04 -13.67
C GLU A 165 -8.56 -11.36 -15.15
N SER A 166 -7.96 -10.58 -16.06
CA SER A 166 -8.02 -10.81 -17.49
C SER A 166 -7.44 -12.18 -17.88
N LEU A 167 -6.27 -12.55 -17.35
CA LEU A 167 -5.67 -13.85 -17.60
C LEU A 167 -6.58 -14.99 -17.11
N HIS A 168 -7.14 -14.88 -15.90
CA HIS A 168 -8.03 -15.91 -15.36
C HIS A 168 -9.30 -16.06 -16.18
N SER A 169 -9.90 -14.95 -16.60
CA SER A 169 -11.07 -14.95 -17.49
C SER A 169 -10.79 -15.71 -18.79
N LYS A 170 -9.63 -15.46 -19.42
CA LYS A 170 -9.22 -16.13 -20.66
C LYS A 170 -8.92 -17.61 -20.46
N LEU A 171 -8.25 -17.98 -19.36
CA LEU A 171 -8.01 -19.38 -19.00
C LEU A 171 -9.32 -20.14 -18.76
N ILE A 172 -10.26 -19.55 -18.03
CA ILE A 172 -11.59 -20.12 -17.77
C ILE A 172 -12.35 -20.29 -19.08
N SER A 173 -12.36 -19.26 -19.94
CA SER A 173 -12.97 -19.32 -21.27
C SER A 173 -12.39 -20.45 -22.10
N PHE A 174 -11.05 -20.58 -22.16
CA PHE A 174 -10.37 -21.66 -22.86
C PHE A 174 -10.79 -23.05 -22.34
N ILE A 175 -10.86 -23.21 -21.01
CA ILE A 175 -11.31 -24.46 -20.38
C ILE A 175 -12.75 -24.78 -20.76
N ILE A 176 -13.65 -23.79 -20.68
CA ILE A 176 -15.08 -23.96 -21.01
C ILE A 176 -15.24 -24.38 -22.45
N VAL A 177 -14.49 -23.80 -23.38
CA VAL A 177 -14.57 -24.12 -24.82
C VAL A 177 -14.03 -25.54 -25.12
N ASN A 178 -12.95 -25.94 -24.44
CA ASN A 178 -12.21 -27.16 -24.78
C ASN A 178 -12.54 -28.38 -23.90
N SER A 179 -13.28 -28.21 -22.79
CA SER A 179 -13.64 -29.34 -21.95
C SER A 179 -14.92 -30.01 -22.44
N SER A 180 -14.87 -31.34 -22.61
CA SER A 180 -16.03 -32.15 -23.01
C SER A 180 -17.16 -32.20 -21.98
N SER A 181 -16.89 -31.78 -20.74
CA SER A 181 -17.85 -31.67 -19.63
C SER A 181 -18.26 -30.24 -19.36
N SER A 182 -18.23 -29.38 -20.38
CA SER A 182 -18.48 -27.96 -20.19
C SER A 182 -19.91 -27.72 -19.67
N LYS A 183 -20.01 -26.91 -18.62
CA LYS A 183 -21.29 -26.43 -18.04
C LYS A 183 -22.18 -25.67 -19.05
N ILE A 184 -21.69 -25.42 -20.25
CA ILE A 184 -22.46 -24.84 -21.36
C ILE A 184 -23.69 -25.71 -21.70
N ASN A 185 -23.54 -27.03 -21.62
CA ASN A 185 -24.61 -27.98 -21.98
C ASN A 185 -25.80 -27.92 -20.99
N ASP A 186 -25.59 -27.40 -19.80
CA ASP A 186 -26.63 -27.27 -18.76
C ASP A 186 -27.35 -25.92 -18.82
N LYS A 187 -26.87 -24.96 -19.63
CA LYS A 187 -27.46 -23.63 -19.76
C LYS A 187 -28.47 -23.57 -20.90
N GLN A 188 -29.60 -22.96 -20.58
CA GLN A 188 -30.68 -22.73 -21.55
C GLN A 188 -30.79 -21.22 -21.82
N LEU A 189 -30.93 -20.86 -23.07
CA LEU A 189 -31.31 -19.51 -23.49
C LEU A 189 -32.83 -19.36 -23.44
N SER A 190 -33.32 -18.21 -22.97
CA SER A 190 -34.72 -17.88 -23.12
C SER A 190 -35.06 -17.59 -24.60
N PHE A 191 -36.33 -17.69 -24.94
CA PHE A 191 -36.80 -17.38 -26.30
C PHE A 191 -36.48 -15.94 -26.70
N GLU A 192 -36.58 -15.00 -25.76
CA GLU A 192 -36.24 -13.59 -25.98
C GLU A 192 -34.73 -13.43 -26.29
N GLN A 193 -33.86 -14.09 -25.55
CA GLN A 193 -32.43 -14.07 -25.81
C GLN A 193 -32.07 -14.67 -27.18
N ILE A 194 -32.78 -15.73 -27.60
CA ILE A 194 -32.56 -16.34 -28.93
C ILE A 194 -32.95 -15.39 -30.07
N ILE A 195 -34.02 -14.59 -29.86
CA ILE A 195 -34.46 -13.60 -30.87
C ILE A 195 -33.44 -12.44 -30.98
N GLU A 196 -32.84 -12.04 -29.87
CA GLU A 196 -31.85 -10.94 -29.84
C GLU A 196 -30.51 -11.34 -30.48
N LEU A 197 -30.19 -12.63 -30.52
CA LEU A 197 -28.95 -13.14 -31.08
C LEU A 197 -29.11 -13.44 -32.56
N SER A 198 -28.23 -12.88 -33.40
CA SER A 198 -28.36 -12.95 -34.86
C SER A 198 -27.92 -14.30 -35.44
N SER A 199 -27.15 -15.11 -34.68
CA SER A 199 -26.59 -16.38 -35.14
C SER A 199 -26.39 -17.39 -34.02
N LEU A 200 -26.17 -18.66 -34.40
CA LEU A 200 -25.83 -19.71 -33.46
C LEU A 200 -24.44 -19.49 -32.85
N GLU A 201 -23.53 -18.89 -33.59
CA GLU A 201 -22.22 -18.51 -33.13
C GLU A 201 -22.30 -17.46 -32.00
N GLU A 202 -23.08 -16.41 -32.16
CA GLU A 202 -23.31 -15.40 -31.12
C GLU A 202 -23.98 -16.02 -29.89
N ALA A 203 -24.93 -16.93 -30.07
CA ALA A 203 -25.56 -17.65 -28.96
C ALA A 203 -24.54 -18.50 -28.19
N LYS A 204 -23.59 -19.12 -28.86
CA LYS A 204 -22.50 -19.90 -28.25
C LYS A 204 -21.55 -18.98 -27.50
N GLU A 205 -21.12 -17.87 -28.10
CA GLU A 205 -20.26 -16.88 -27.45
C GLU A 205 -20.90 -16.30 -26.18
N TYR A 206 -22.16 -15.91 -26.26
CA TYR A 206 -22.93 -15.43 -25.12
C TYR A 206 -23.00 -16.45 -23.97
N LEU A 207 -23.19 -17.75 -24.27
CA LEU A 207 -23.21 -18.80 -23.25
C LEU A 207 -21.82 -19.02 -22.64
N ILE A 208 -20.76 -18.87 -23.43
CA ILE A 208 -19.37 -18.92 -22.93
C ILE A 208 -19.14 -17.76 -21.97
N GLU A 209 -19.41 -16.52 -22.38
CA GLU A 209 -19.25 -15.32 -21.56
C GLU A 209 -20.02 -15.42 -20.25
N LYS A 210 -21.30 -15.82 -20.32
CA LYS A 210 -22.14 -16.06 -19.14
C LYS A 210 -21.53 -17.10 -18.20
N SER A 211 -20.92 -18.14 -18.74
CA SER A 211 -20.30 -19.20 -17.95
C SER A 211 -18.99 -18.75 -17.31
N VAL A 212 -18.21 -17.93 -18.00
CA VAL A 212 -17.02 -17.27 -17.46
C VAL A 212 -17.41 -16.32 -16.32
N GLU A 213 -18.41 -15.46 -16.55
CA GLU A 213 -18.94 -14.55 -15.53
C GLU A 213 -19.35 -15.28 -14.24
N ASP A 214 -20.06 -16.39 -14.35
CA ASP A 214 -20.53 -17.16 -13.19
C ASP A 214 -19.36 -17.70 -12.35
N VAL A 215 -18.27 -18.12 -13.01
CA VAL A 215 -17.06 -18.53 -12.29
C VAL A 215 -16.34 -17.31 -11.70
N MET A 216 -16.22 -16.23 -12.48
CA MET A 216 -15.52 -15.00 -12.09
C MET A 216 -16.22 -14.20 -10.96
N ARG A 217 -17.53 -14.40 -10.75
CA ARG A 217 -18.24 -13.85 -9.58
C ARG A 217 -17.79 -14.45 -8.25
N GLY A 218 -17.09 -15.59 -8.29
CA GLY A 218 -16.47 -16.18 -7.10
C GLY A 218 -15.21 -15.44 -6.66
N SER A 219 -14.62 -15.91 -5.56
CA SER A 219 -13.32 -15.43 -5.12
C SER A 219 -12.19 -15.94 -6.04
N GLN A 220 -11.02 -15.30 -5.98
CA GLN A 220 -9.82 -15.74 -6.71
C GLN A 220 -9.46 -17.21 -6.40
N ILE A 221 -9.66 -17.66 -5.16
CA ILE A 221 -9.51 -19.07 -4.77
C ILE A 221 -10.48 -19.97 -5.56
N THR A 222 -11.71 -19.49 -5.77
CA THR A 222 -12.71 -20.23 -6.58
C THR A 222 -12.25 -20.36 -8.03
N TRP A 223 -11.68 -19.31 -8.61
CA TRP A 223 -11.13 -19.32 -9.97
C TRP A 223 -9.99 -20.33 -10.10
N LEU A 224 -9.02 -20.28 -9.19
CA LEU A 224 -7.90 -21.21 -9.17
C LEU A 224 -8.37 -22.66 -8.99
N LYS A 225 -9.31 -22.91 -8.09
CA LYS A 225 -9.91 -24.24 -7.92
C LYS A 225 -10.63 -24.72 -9.18
N TYR A 226 -11.33 -23.84 -9.89
CA TYR A 226 -12.00 -24.16 -11.15
C TYR A 226 -10.97 -24.54 -12.23
N ILE A 227 -9.93 -23.74 -12.40
CA ILE A 227 -8.85 -23.99 -13.35
C ILE A 227 -8.14 -25.31 -13.02
N GLY A 228 -7.72 -25.48 -11.76
CA GLY A 228 -7.02 -26.67 -11.31
C GLY A 228 -7.82 -27.96 -11.48
N LYS A 229 -9.12 -27.93 -11.16
CA LYS A 229 -10.01 -29.09 -11.31
C LYS A 229 -10.17 -29.53 -12.77
N ASN A 230 -10.09 -28.60 -13.72
CA ASN A 230 -10.40 -28.88 -15.13
C ASN A 230 -9.15 -29.00 -16.03
N THR A 231 -7.97 -28.57 -15.56
CA THR A 231 -6.73 -28.62 -16.37
C THR A 231 -5.66 -29.58 -15.84
N PHE A 232 -5.39 -29.58 -14.54
CA PHE A 232 -4.25 -30.31 -13.96
C PHE A 232 -4.62 -30.93 -12.61
N LYS A 233 -5.43 -32.00 -12.64
CA LYS A 233 -6.00 -32.60 -11.41
C LYS A 233 -4.98 -32.99 -10.35
N GLU A 234 -3.76 -33.36 -10.69
CA GLU A 234 -2.72 -33.80 -9.74
C GLU A 234 -1.84 -32.64 -9.26
N PHE A 235 -1.34 -31.82 -10.18
CA PHE A 235 -0.43 -30.73 -9.87
C PHE A 235 -1.08 -29.62 -9.04
N PHE A 236 -2.33 -29.23 -9.36
CA PHE A 236 -3.03 -28.19 -8.61
C PHE A 236 -3.58 -28.66 -7.26
N LYS A 237 -3.77 -29.95 -7.07
CA LYS A 237 -4.20 -30.48 -5.77
C LYS A 237 -3.11 -30.26 -4.71
N GLU A 238 -1.85 -30.55 -5.05
CA GLU A 238 -0.71 -30.27 -4.18
C GLU A 238 -0.56 -28.77 -3.89
N LEU A 239 -0.65 -27.91 -4.92
CA LEU A 239 -0.44 -26.46 -4.78
C LEU A 239 -1.55 -25.74 -4.01
N VAL A 240 -2.80 -26.18 -4.13
CA VAL A 240 -3.95 -25.55 -3.45
C VAL A 240 -4.15 -26.09 -2.04
N ASP A 241 -3.88 -27.39 -1.81
CA ASP A 241 -4.05 -28.00 -0.48
C ASP A 241 -2.92 -27.59 0.49
N GLU A 242 -1.68 -27.42 0.02
CA GLU A 242 -0.57 -26.94 0.87
C GLU A 242 -0.60 -25.43 1.18
N ASP A 243 -1.13 -24.61 0.30
CA ASP A 243 -1.09 -23.15 0.42
C ASP A 243 -2.45 -22.48 0.63
N GLU A 244 -3.55 -23.22 0.80
CA GLU A 244 -4.88 -22.63 1.00
C GLU A 244 -4.93 -21.73 2.24
N GLU A 245 -4.22 -22.08 3.32
CA GLU A 245 -4.11 -21.24 4.51
C GLU A 245 -3.27 -19.98 4.26
N LYS A 246 -2.15 -20.11 3.57
CA LYS A 246 -1.29 -18.95 3.21
C LYS A 246 -1.99 -18.03 2.21
N PHE A 247 -2.73 -18.58 1.23
CA PHE A 247 -3.55 -17.80 0.32
C PHE A 247 -4.68 -17.07 1.05
N LYS A 248 -5.37 -17.71 1.97
CA LYS A 248 -6.37 -17.06 2.82
C LYS A 248 -5.77 -15.96 3.67
N GLU A 249 -4.62 -16.19 4.28
CA GLU A 249 -3.92 -15.20 5.10
C GLU A 249 -3.51 -13.96 4.28
N PHE A 250 -3.02 -14.16 3.06
CA PHE A 250 -2.62 -13.07 2.16
C PHE A 250 -3.81 -12.21 1.71
N PHE A 251 -4.97 -12.80 1.43
CA PHE A 251 -6.15 -12.08 0.93
C PHE A 251 -7.10 -11.60 2.03
N LEU A 252 -7.03 -12.12 3.26
CA LEU A 252 -7.87 -11.69 4.39
C LEU A 252 -7.24 -10.58 5.23
N ARG A 253 -5.97 -10.22 5.00
CA ARG A 253 -5.30 -9.09 5.65
C ARG A 253 -5.57 -7.73 4.98
N ARG A 254 -6.65 -7.62 4.20
CA ARG A 254 -7.13 -6.34 3.66
C ARG A 254 -8.32 -5.82 4.41
#